data_484e23cae0f9b1786ae2c8c2d02db28e
#
_entry.id   484e23cae0f9b1786ae2c8c2d02db28e
#
_cell.length_a   1.000
_cell.length_b   1.000
_cell.length_c   1.000
_cell.angle_alpha   90.00
_cell.angle_beta   90.00
_cell.angle_gamma   90.00
#
_symmetry.space_group_name_H-M   'P 1'
#
loop_
_entity.id
_entity.type
_entity.pdbx_description
1 polymer ?
#
loop_
_entity_poly.entity_id
_entity_poly.type
_entity_poly.pdbx_seq_one_letter_code
_entity_poly.pdbx_strand_id
1 'polypeptide(L)'
;RDVERSRGLGDVYKRQKYEAPLRIKQNAEVKAVAVRPTGNSRIFSEKIDFNKATAKPVTLKVAPSRGYDFNGGPELTDGLSGNDNYKTGRWLGFQGKDLDAVIDLKEPTEFSKVSFNTNVVKGDWIMGAAGVTVKVSDDGQNFKEVASKTIPSLGKNDKDGLYPQEISFSPVKARYVEVIIKSDKLPSWHGGAGNPAFLFVDEINLQ
;
A
#
# COMPACT_ATOMS: atom_id res chain seq x y z
N ARG A 1 -5.77 11.85 -38.32
CA ARG A 1 -4.54 12.67 -38.30
C ARG A 1 -3.46 11.88 -37.61
N ASP A 2 -2.31 11.82 -38.26
CA ASP A 2 -1.26 10.84 -38.17
C ASP A 2 -0.64 10.70 -36.77
N VAL A 3 -0.46 9.43 -36.37
CA VAL A 3 0.30 9.04 -35.19
C VAL A 3 1.78 9.05 -35.61
N GLU A 4 2.53 10.07 -35.20
CA GLU A 4 3.98 10.08 -35.38
C GLU A 4 4.64 8.91 -34.60
N ARG A 5 5.26 8.02 -35.32
CA ARG A 5 6.09 6.93 -34.78
C ARG A 5 7.46 7.50 -34.43
N SER A 6 7.73 7.68 -33.15
CA SER A 6 9.10 7.92 -32.70
C SER A 6 9.88 6.60 -32.72
N ARG A 7 10.90 6.49 -33.58
CA ARG A 7 11.90 5.43 -33.60
C ARG A 7 13.03 5.80 -32.64
N GLY A 8 13.08 5.14 -31.50
CA GLY A 8 14.23 5.14 -30.57
C GLY A 8 14.48 3.70 -30.13
N LEU A 9 15.74 3.30 -30.07
CA LEU A 9 16.23 1.95 -29.76
C LEU A 9 15.54 1.35 -28.51
N GLY A 10 14.83 0.22 -28.69
CA GLY A 10 14.50 -0.76 -27.66
C GLY A 10 13.31 -0.44 -26.76
N ASP A 11 12.16 -0.15 -27.26
CA ASP A 11 10.83 -0.47 -26.77
C ASP A 11 9.79 0.27 -27.61
N VAL A 12 8.99 -0.47 -28.32
CA VAL A 12 7.92 0.12 -29.14
C VAL A 12 6.78 0.50 -28.19
N TYR A 13 6.83 1.69 -27.63
CA TYR A 13 5.68 2.29 -26.92
C TYR A 13 4.56 2.47 -27.96
N LYS A 14 3.56 1.60 -27.92
CA LYS A 14 2.32 1.79 -28.68
C LYS A 14 1.53 2.90 -28.01
N ARG A 15 1.73 4.14 -28.44
CA ARG A 15 0.85 5.25 -28.04
C ARG A 15 -0.50 5.03 -28.74
N GLN A 16 -1.55 5.00 -27.94
CA GLN A 16 -2.93 4.92 -28.45
C GLN A 16 -3.78 5.98 -27.75
N LYS A 17 -4.83 6.43 -28.43
CA LYS A 17 -5.82 7.30 -27.81
C LYS A 17 -6.57 6.52 -26.75
N TYR A 18 -6.75 7.12 -25.57
CA TYR A 18 -7.56 6.52 -24.53
C TYR A 18 -9.04 6.67 -24.89
N GLU A 19 -9.74 5.56 -25.08
CA GLU A 19 -11.16 5.53 -25.47
C GLU A 19 -12.00 4.65 -24.53
N ALA A 20 -11.36 3.78 -23.74
CA ALA A 20 -12.02 2.87 -22.82
C ALA A 20 -11.09 2.45 -21.68
N PRO A 21 -11.62 1.96 -20.55
CA PRO A 21 -10.81 1.44 -19.44
C PRO A 21 -9.82 0.37 -19.89
N LEU A 22 -8.56 0.51 -19.45
CA LEU A 22 -7.51 -0.49 -19.69
C LEU A 22 -7.60 -1.59 -18.64
N ARG A 23 -7.63 -2.84 -19.05
CA ARG A 23 -7.55 -3.99 -18.15
C ARG A 23 -6.10 -4.43 -18.02
N ILE A 24 -5.51 -4.19 -16.86
CA ILE A 24 -4.16 -4.58 -16.51
C ILE A 24 -4.22 -5.92 -15.77
N LYS A 25 -3.37 -6.90 -16.14
CA LYS A 25 -3.39 -8.26 -15.59
C LYS A 25 -2.03 -8.73 -15.06
N GLN A 26 -1.03 -7.88 -15.11
CA GLN A 26 0.34 -8.16 -14.68
C GLN A 26 1.05 -6.85 -14.36
N ASN A 27 2.24 -6.91 -13.81
CA ASN A 27 3.06 -5.73 -13.56
C ASN A 27 3.14 -4.88 -14.82
N ALA A 28 2.89 -3.58 -14.66
CA ALA A 28 2.86 -2.64 -15.77
C ALA A 28 3.28 -1.24 -15.33
N GLU A 29 3.81 -0.48 -16.27
CA GLU A 29 3.96 0.96 -16.14
C GLU A 29 2.98 1.63 -17.11
N VAL A 30 2.00 2.35 -16.58
CA VAL A 30 1.02 3.11 -17.38
C VAL A 30 1.56 4.52 -17.56
N LYS A 31 1.72 4.94 -18.81
CA LYS A 31 2.09 6.31 -19.16
C LYS A 31 0.96 6.99 -19.90
N ALA A 32 0.61 8.18 -19.49
CA ALA A 32 -0.43 8.98 -20.13
C ALA A 32 0.03 10.42 -20.37
N VAL A 33 -0.47 11.01 -21.44
CA VAL A 33 -0.25 12.42 -21.79
C VAL A 33 -1.53 13.01 -22.34
N ALA A 34 -1.91 14.19 -21.89
CA ALA A 34 -3.00 14.94 -22.49
C ALA A 34 -2.48 15.73 -23.67
N VAL A 35 -3.04 15.45 -24.85
CA VAL A 35 -2.73 16.16 -26.10
C VAL A 35 -3.68 17.36 -26.24
N ARG A 36 -3.13 18.57 -26.35
CA ARG A 36 -3.89 19.81 -26.49
C ARG A 36 -3.40 20.59 -27.71
N PRO A 37 -4.21 21.46 -28.30
CA PRO A 37 -3.79 22.36 -29.41
C PRO A 37 -2.58 23.21 -29.05
N THR A 38 -2.43 23.59 -27.76
CA THR A 38 -1.35 24.44 -27.23
C THR A 38 -0.11 23.67 -26.80
N GLY A 39 -0.07 22.34 -27.00
CA GLY A 39 1.02 21.48 -26.60
C GLY A 39 0.59 20.36 -25.64
N ASN A 40 1.45 19.36 -25.48
CA ASN A 40 1.19 18.21 -24.63
C ASN A 40 1.41 18.54 -23.15
N SER A 41 0.67 17.86 -22.27
CA SER A 41 0.95 17.87 -20.83
C SER A 41 2.29 17.18 -20.53
N ARG A 42 2.75 17.31 -19.28
CA ARG A 42 3.75 16.39 -18.74
C ARG A 42 3.25 14.96 -18.84
N ILE A 43 4.16 14.02 -19.02
CA ILE A 43 3.83 12.59 -19.00
C ILE A 43 3.48 12.22 -17.57
N PHE A 44 2.28 11.70 -17.35
CA PHE A 44 1.92 10.96 -16.16
C PHE A 44 2.50 9.55 -16.28
N SER A 45 3.14 9.04 -15.25
CA SER A 45 3.63 7.67 -15.20
C SER A 45 3.26 7.03 -13.87
N GLU A 46 2.71 5.83 -13.93
CA GLU A 46 2.28 5.06 -12.77
C GLU A 46 2.70 3.61 -12.93
N LYS A 47 3.33 3.06 -11.88
CA LYS A 47 3.66 1.64 -11.79
C LYS A 47 2.56 0.90 -11.06
N ILE A 48 2.18 -0.24 -11.58
CA ILE A 48 1.21 -1.15 -11.00
C ILE A 48 1.93 -2.45 -10.72
N ASP A 49 2.03 -2.81 -9.44
CA ASP A 49 2.71 -4.02 -8.98
C ASP A 49 1.67 -5.08 -8.61
N PHE A 50 1.59 -6.12 -9.43
CA PHE A 50 0.69 -7.24 -9.21
C PHE A 50 1.28 -8.23 -8.21
N ASN A 51 0.50 -8.56 -7.22
CA ASN A 51 0.79 -9.59 -6.22
C ASN A 51 -0.47 -10.41 -5.94
N LYS A 52 -0.41 -11.38 -5.03
CA LYS A 52 -1.55 -12.27 -4.73
C LYS A 52 -2.75 -11.55 -4.09
N ALA A 53 -2.53 -10.38 -3.49
CA ALA A 53 -3.59 -9.55 -2.90
C ALA A 53 -4.19 -8.55 -3.91
N THR A 54 -3.55 -8.29 -5.05
CA THR A 54 -4.00 -7.23 -5.98
C THR A 54 -5.44 -7.44 -6.42
N ALA A 55 -6.25 -6.37 -6.30
CA ALA A 55 -7.69 -6.31 -6.60
C ALA A 55 -8.54 -7.30 -5.79
N LYS A 56 -8.04 -7.77 -4.64
CA LYS A 56 -8.82 -8.62 -3.72
C LYS A 56 -9.63 -7.75 -2.76
N PRO A 57 -10.86 -8.16 -2.41
CA PRO A 57 -11.68 -7.43 -1.45
C PRO A 57 -11.02 -7.36 -0.07
N VAL A 58 -11.09 -6.20 0.55
CA VAL A 58 -10.58 -5.95 1.89
C VAL A 58 -11.70 -5.48 2.80
N THR A 59 -11.81 -6.11 3.97
CA THR A 59 -12.67 -5.65 5.06
C THR A 59 -11.80 -5.05 6.15
N LEU A 60 -11.98 -3.76 6.43
CA LEU A 60 -11.33 -3.09 7.54
C LEU A 60 -12.15 -3.33 8.82
N LYS A 61 -11.53 -3.96 9.85
CA LYS A 61 -12.14 -4.12 11.18
C LYS A 61 -12.06 -2.83 12.00
N VAL A 62 -11.08 -1.98 11.68
CA VAL A 62 -10.89 -0.68 12.28
C VAL A 62 -10.96 0.39 11.19
N ALA A 63 -11.86 1.35 11.35
CA ALA A 63 -11.99 2.44 10.38
C ALA A 63 -10.78 3.37 10.42
N PRO A 64 -10.23 3.80 9.27
CA PRO A 64 -9.22 4.84 9.22
C PRO A 64 -9.68 6.14 9.87
N SER A 65 -8.76 7.04 10.12
CA SER A 65 -9.08 8.38 10.64
C SER A 65 -9.73 9.21 9.56
N ARG A 66 -10.74 10.01 9.95
CA ARG A 66 -11.46 10.90 9.03
C ARG A 66 -10.48 11.80 8.26
N GLY A 67 -10.67 11.88 6.95
CA GLY A 67 -9.82 12.65 6.03
C GLY A 67 -8.61 11.87 5.52
N TYR A 68 -8.40 10.64 6.01
CA TYR A 68 -7.37 9.70 5.56
C TYR A 68 -7.96 8.31 5.30
N ASP A 69 -9.24 8.25 4.98
CA ASP A 69 -10.05 7.07 4.71
C ASP A 69 -10.23 6.79 3.21
N PHE A 70 -10.08 7.81 2.37
CA PHE A 70 -10.14 7.73 0.90
C PHE A 70 -11.17 6.71 0.39
N ASN A 71 -10.75 5.64 -0.32
CA ASN A 71 -11.62 4.55 -0.78
C ASN A 71 -11.68 3.38 0.24
N GLY A 72 -11.03 3.51 1.38
CA GLY A 72 -11.00 2.48 2.42
C GLY A 72 -10.20 1.24 2.02
N GLY A 73 -10.73 0.04 2.32
CA GLY A 73 -10.03 -1.22 2.11
C GLY A 73 -9.39 -1.42 0.72
N PRO A 74 -10.04 -1.07 -0.39
CA PRO A 74 -9.45 -1.17 -1.73
C PRO A 74 -8.09 -0.49 -1.92
N GLU A 75 -7.79 0.58 -1.18
CA GLU A 75 -6.47 1.24 -1.23
C GLU A 75 -5.32 0.32 -0.81
N LEU A 76 -5.60 -0.72 -0.03
CA LEU A 76 -4.58 -1.66 0.45
C LEU A 76 -4.26 -2.77 -0.56
N THR A 77 -4.98 -2.84 -1.68
CA THR A 77 -4.83 -3.94 -2.67
C THR A 77 -5.05 -3.47 -4.11
N ASP A 78 -4.90 -2.19 -4.39
CA ASP A 78 -5.12 -1.64 -5.75
C ASP A 78 -3.89 -1.79 -6.66
N GLY A 79 -2.76 -2.24 -6.13
CA GLY A 79 -1.50 -2.42 -6.85
C GLY A 79 -0.70 -1.11 -6.99
N LEU A 80 -1.06 -0.07 -6.23
CA LEU A 80 -0.47 1.26 -6.34
C LEU A 80 0.24 1.66 -5.05
N SER A 81 1.55 1.59 -5.04
CA SER A 81 2.35 1.99 -3.89
C SER A 81 2.26 3.49 -3.60
N GLY A 82 2.29 3.84 -2.33
CA GLY A 82 2.37 5.21 -1.85
C GLY A 82 3.72 5.87 -2.20
N ASN A 83 3.75 7.18 -2.09
CA ASN A 83 4.96 8.00 -2.22
C ASN A 83 5.19 8.81 -0.94
N ASP A 84 6.22 9.68 -0.91
CA ASP A 84 6.57 10.49 0.27
C ASP A 84 5.46 11.45 0.71
N ASN A 85 4.44 11.69 -0.10
CA ASN A 85 3.33 12.56 0.23
C ASN A 85 2.13 11.74 0.71
N TYR A 86 1.94 11.65 2.03
CA TYR A 86 0.83 10.94 2.66
C TYR A 86 -0.57 11.56 2.38
N LYS A 87 -0.62 12.76 1.82
CA LYS A 87 -1.88 13.46 1.44
C LYS A 87 -2.42 13.03 0.07
N THR A 88 -1.69 12.17 -0.63
CA THR A 88 -2.23 11.52 -1.84
C THR A 88 -3.21 10.41 -1.45
N GLY A 89 -4.20 10.11 -2.28
CA GLY A 89 -5.17 9.05 -2.00
C GLY A 89 -4.60 7.62 -2.04
N ARG A 90 -3.32 7.43 -1.69
CA ARG A 90 -2.61 6.14 -1.70
C ARG A 90 -2.24 5.65 -0.30
N TRP A 91 -2.79 6.28 0.71
CA TRP A 91 -2.45 6.03 2.10
C TRP A 91 -3.69 5.97 2.94
N LEU A 92 -3.85 4.92 3.74
CA LEU A 92 -4.81 4.93 4.83
C LEU A 92 -4.13 5.37 6.13
N GLY A 93 -4.72 6.33 6.83
CA GLY A 93 -4.18 6.89 8.08
C GLY A 93 -4.98 6.46 9.31
N PHE A 94 -4.27 6.06 10.37
CA PHE A 94 -4.85 5.61 11.64
C PHE A 94 -4.18 6.35 12.80
N GLN A 95 -4.92 7.11 13.59
CA GLN A 95 -4.38 7.79 14.76
C GLN A 95 -4.74 7.05 16.04
N GLY A 96 -3.72 6.57 16.76
CA GLY A 96 -3.91 5.85 18.03
C GLY A 96 -4.70 4.55 17.91
N LYS A 97 -4.76 4.01 16.71
CA LYS A 97 -5.44 2.75 16.35
C LYS A 97 -4.53 1.94 15.45
N ASP A 98 -4.59 0.62 15.58
CA ASP A 98 -3.94 -0.29 14.66
C ASP A 98 -4.74 -0.38 13.35
N LEU A 99 -4.07 -0.62 12.24
CA LEU A 99 -4.73 -1.16 11.06
C LEU A 99 -5.07 -2.62 11.33
N ASP A 100 -6.30 -3.02 11.09
CA ASP A 100 -6.76 -4.41 11.14
C ASP A 100 -7.61 -4.66 9.89
N ALA A 101 -7.05 -5.43 8.95
CA ALA A 101 -7.61 -5.67 7.63
C ALA A 101 -7.67 -7.17 7.33
N VAL A 102 -8.82 -7.62 6.81
CA VAL A 102 -9.01 -8.98 6.29
C VAL A 102 -9.13 -8.92 4.78
N ILE A 103 -8.24 -9.64 4.09
CA ILE A 103 -8.19 -9.78 2.63
C ILE A 103 -8.84 -11.12 2.26
N ASP A 104 -9.87 -11.13 1.40
CA ASP A 104 -10.45 -12.34 0.82
C ASP A 104 -9.79 -12.65 -0.53
N LEU A 105 -8.90 -13.61 -0.57
CA LEU A 105 -8.20 -14.04 -1.78
C LEU A 105 -9.11 -14.73 -2.80
N LYS A 106 -10.39 -14.98 -2.43
CA LYS A 106 -11.43 -15.67 -3.21
C LYS A 106 -11.25 -17.18 -3.31
N GLU A 107 -10.02 -17.64 -3.26
CA GLU A 107 -9.66 -19.07 -3.31
C GLU A 107 -8.45 -19.33 -2.41
N PRO A 108 -8.27 -20.56 -1.93
CA PRO A 108 -7.09 -20.94 -1.17
C PRO A 108 -5.82 -20.70 -1.98
N THR A 109 -5.02 -19.72 -1.59
CA THR A 109 -3.81 -19.27 -2.26
C THR A 109 -2.60 -19.50 -1.34
N GLU A 110 -1.52 -20.02 -1.88
CA GLU A 110 -0.27 -20.20 -1.14
C GLU A 110 0.56 -18.92 -1.16
N PHE A 111 1.09 -18.54 0.00
CA PHE A 111 2.01 -17.41 0.17
C PHE A 111 2.89 -17.62 1.41
N SER A 112 4.01 -16.88 1.47
CA SER A 112 5.00 -17.00 2.54
C SER A 112 5.55 -15.67 3.01
N LYS A 113 5.07 -14.55 2.45
CA LYS A 113 5.53 -13.21 2.82
C LYS A 113 4.40 -12.20 2.69
N VAL A 114 4.39 -11.27 3.64
CA VAL A 114 3.59 -10.03 3.62
C VAL A 114 4.54 -8.85 3.63
N SER A 115 4.31 -7.86 2.77
CA SER A 115 5.05 -6.59 2.79
C SER A 115 4.11 -5.40 2.59
N PHE A 116 4.52 -4.25 3.12
CA PHE A 116 3.81 -2.97 3.04
C PHE A 116 4.80 -1.83 3.28
N ASN A 117 4.42 -0.60 2.95
CA ASN A 117 5.19 0.57 3.37
C ASN A 117 4.44 1.34 4.46
N THR A 118 5.21 2.01 5.31
CA THR A 118 4.70 3.07 6.17
C THR A 118 5.32 4.40 5.76
N ASN A 119 4.56 5.48 5.87
CA ASN A 119 5.09 6.83 5.70
C ASN A 119 5.47 7.40 7.06
N VAL A 120 6.56 8.17 7.12
CA VAL A 120 7.01 8.85 8.32
C VAL A 120 7.19 10.34 8.02
N VAL A 121 6.49 11.17 8.77
CA VAL A 121 6.64 12.63 8.78
C VAL A 121 6.54 13.08 10.24
N LYS A 122 7.68 13.10 10.91
CA LYS A 122 7.75 13.32 12.38
C LYS A 122 7.07 14.61 12.81
N GLY A 123 7.25 15.68 12.02
CA GLY A 123 6.60 16.98 12.30
C GLY A 123 5.08 16.94 12.28
N ASP A 124 4.48 16.01 11.56
CA ASP A 124 3.03 15.81 11.43
C ASP A 124 2.52 14.67 12.32
N TRP A 125 3.33 14.22 13.27
CA TRP A 125 3.01 13.12 14.21
C TRP A 125 2.84 11.76 13.54
N ILE A 126 3.38 11.59 12.33
CA ILE A 126 3.30 10.35 11.56
C ILE A 126 4.57 9.53 11.84
N MET A 127 4.36 8.35 12.41
CA MET A 127 5.44 7.43 12.80
C MET A 127 5.30 6.10 12.04
N GLY A 128 6.38 5.32 12.06
CA GLY A 128 6.36 3.97 11.51
C GLY A 128 5.47 3.01 12.30
N ALA A 129 5.31 1.80 11.79
CA ALA A 129 4.63 0.73 12.52
C ALA A 129 5.45 0.26 13.72
N ALA A 130 4.79 -0.12 14.82
CA ALA A 130 5.41 -0.76 15.98
C ALA A 130 5.48 -2.28 15.86
N GLY A 131 4.76 -2.86 14.92
CA GLY A 131 4.76 -4.31 14.68
C GLY A 131 3.75 -4.72 13.63
N VAL A 132 3.84 -5.99 13.22
CA VAL A 132 2.89 -6.62 12.30
C VAL A 132 2.58 -8.03 12.76
N THR A 133 1.32 -8.42 12.66
CA THR A 133 0.85 -9.80 12.89
C THR A 133 0.07 -10.26 11.67
N VAL A 134 0.35 -11.46 11.20
CA VAL A 134 -0.33 -12.11 10.08
C VAL A 134 -1.06 -13.33 10.60
N LYS A 135 -2.35 -13.41 10.29
CA LYS A 135 -3.19 -14.57 10.59
C LYS A 135 -3.89 -15.04 9.32
N VAL A 136 -4.23 -16.30 9.27
CA VAL A 136 -4.90 -16.96 8.14
C VAL A 136 -6.15 -17.70 8.57
N SER A 137 -7.10 -17.83 7.64
CA SER A 137 -8.35 -18.57 7.85
C SER A 137 -8.86 -19.13 6.52
N ASP A 138 -9.55 -20.28 6.58
CA ASP A 138 -10.23 -20.85 5.43
C ASP A 138 -11.73 -20.46 5.38
N ASP A 139 -12.31 -20.12 6.53
CA ASP A 139 -13.75 -19.81 6.69
C ASP A 139 -14.04 -18.31 6.92
N GLY A 140 -12.99 -17.49 7.12
CA GLY A 140 -13.11 -16.04 7.40
C GLY A 140 -13.61 -15.73 8.82
N GLN A 141 -13.68 -16.73 9.72
CA GLN A 141 -14.13 -16.58 11.11
C GLN A 141 -13.04 -17.03 12.10
N ASN A 142 -12.46 -18.20 11.85
CA ASN A 142 -11.46 -18.80 12.72
C ASN A 142 -10.06 -18.51 12.18
N PHE A 143 -9.40 -17.51 12.76
CA PHE A 143 -8.07 -17.06 12.33
C PHE A 143 -6.98 -17.68 13.22
N LYS A 144 -5.93 -18.22 12.58
CA LYS A 144 -4.72 -18.73 13.22
C LYS A 144 -3.54 -17.82 12.88
N GLU A 145 -2.79 -17.39 13.89
CA GLU A 145 -1.55 -16.64 13.70
C GLU A 145 -0.48 -17.52 13.03
N VAL A 146 0.15 -16.98 11.99
CA VAL A 146 1.25 -17.63 11.27
C VAL A 146 2.57 -16.90 11.44
N ALA A 147 2.54 -15.61 11.72
CA ALA A 147 3.73 -14.81 11.98
C ALA A 147 3.39 -13.54 12.77
N SER A 148 4.34 -13.09 13.58
CA SER A 148 4.33 -11.80 14.25
C SER A 148 5.74 -11.23 14.33
N LYS A 149 5.88 -9.91 14.16
CA LYS A 149 7.15 -9.19 14.19
C LYS A 149 6.98 -7.88 14.93
N THR A 150 7.86 -7.60 15.89
CA THR A 150 8.01 -6.27 16.48
C THR A 150 8.91 -5.45 15.58
N ILE A 151 8.54 -4.19 15.35
CA ILE A 151 9.31 -3.23 14.56
C ILE A 151 9.83 -2.19 15.54
N PRO A 152 11.15 -1.94 15.58
CA PRO A 152 11.73 -0.94 16.48
C PRO A 152 11.20 0.46 16.18
N SER A 153 10.92 1.23 17.24
CA SER A 153 10.54 2.64 17.10
C SER A 153 11.69 3.46 16.51
N LEU A 154 11.33 4.47 15.75
CA LEU A 154 12.30 5.36 15.09
C LEU A 154 13.04 6.24 16.09
N GLY A 155 14.32 6.44 15.83
CA GLY A 155 15.18 7.40 16.54
C GLY A 155 14.96 8.84 16.07
N LYS A 156 15.40 9.79 16.88
CA LYS A 156 15.31 11.24 16.57
C LYS A 156 15.96 11.61 15.24
N ASN A 157 17.08 10.95 14.93
CA ASN A 157 17.93 11.25 13.75
C ASN A 157 17.54 10.46 12.50
N ASP A 158 16.58 9.51 12.61
CA ASP A 158 16.08 8.80 11.43
C ASP A 158 15.37 9.78 10.50
N LYS A 159 15.44 9.54 9.21
CA LYS A 159 14.88 10.45 8.20
C LYS A 159 13.37 10.28 8.10
N ASP A 160 12.67 11.33 7.70
CA ASP A 160 11.31 11.22 7.21
C ASP A 160 11.29 10.53 5.84
N GLY A 161 10.18 9.91 5.45
CA GLY A 161 10.01 9.24 4.16
C GLY A 161 9.37 7.86 4.28
N LEU A 162 9.62 7.04 3.28
CA LEU A 162 9.06 5.68 3.18
C LEU A 162 9.88 4.67 3.98
N TYR A 163 9.19 3.83 4.73
CA TYR A 163 9.76 2.73 5.51
C TYR A 163 9.13 1.40 5.08
N PRO A 164 9.76 0.69 4.13
CA PRO A 164 9.33 -0.64 3.72
C PRO A 164 9.42 -1.63 4.87
N GLN A 165 8.39 -2.43 5.02
CA GLN A 165 8.30 -3.49 6.01
C GLN A 165 7.98 -4.82 5.33
N GLU A 166 8.56 -5.89 5.85
CA GLU A 166 8.22 -7.24 5.42
C GLU A 166 8.29 -8.22 6.58
N ILE A 167 7.48 -9.26 6.49
CA ILE A 167 7.50 -10.41 7.38
C ILE A 167 7.38 -11.68 6.55
N SER A 168 8.34 -12.59 6.71
CA SER A 168 8.37 -13.89 6.02
C SER A 168 8.11 -15.02 7.02
N PHE A 169 7.47 -16.07 6.54
CA PHE A 169 7.10 -17.25 7.31
C PHE A 169 7.09 -18.49 6.41
N SER A 170 6.94 -19.68 7.01
CA SER A 170 6.76 -20.92 6.24
C SER A 170 5.55 -20.80 5.31
N PRO A 171 5.62 -21.31 4.06
CA PRO A 171 4.49 -21.26 3.14
C PRO A 171 3.21 -21.78 3.78
N VAL A 172 2.14 -21.01 3.64
CA VAL A 172 0.79 -21.36 4.07
C VAL A 172 -0.18 -21.22 2.93
N LYS A 173 -1.23 -22.03 2.92
CA LYS A 173 -2.30 -21.94 1.92
C LYS A 173 -3.60 -21.63 2.65
N ALA A 174 -4.23 -20.49 2.32
CA ALA A 174 -5.47 -20.05 2.92
C ALA A 174 -6.27 -19.14 1.98
N ARG A 175 -7.56 -18.98 2.25
CA ARG A 175 -8.42 -18.06 1.51
C ARG A 175 -8.44 -16.67 2.11
N TYR A 176 -8.45 -16.55 3.45
CA TYR A 176 -8.52 -15.27 4.14
C TYR A 176 -7.21 -14.96 4.85
N VAL A 177 -6.76 -13.73 4.73
CA VAL A 177 -5.55 -13.23 5.39
C VAL A 177 -5.91 -12.00 6.22
N GLU A 178 -5.70 -12.06 7.52
CA GLU A 178 -5.81 -10.93 8.43
C GLU A 178 -4.41 -10.35 8.66
N VAL A 179 -4.26 -9.07 8.37
CA VAL A 179 -3.02 -8.33 8.63
C VAL A 179 -3.33 -7.24 9.65
N ILE A 180 -2.64 -7.31 10.79
CA ILE A 180 -2.73 -6.32 11.86
C ILE A 180 -1.40 -5.57 11.91
N ILE A 181 -1.42 -4.26 11.64
CA ILE A 181 -0.25 -3.39 11.70
C ILE A 181 -0.43 -2.45 12.88
N LYS A 182 0.47 -2.56 13.86
CA LYS A 182 0.37 -1.82 15.11
C LYS A 182 0.86 -0.38 14.94
N SER A 183 0.07 0.56 15.41
CA SER A 183 0.47 1.95 15.56
C SER A 183 1.45 2.11 16.73
N ASP A 184 2.24 3.19 16.72
CA ASP A 184 3.14 3.55 17.81
C ASP A 184 2.60 4.77 18.57
N LYS A 185 3.27 5.08 19.68
CA LYS A 185 3.15 6.38 20.37
C LYS A 185 4.31 7.26 19.94
N LEU A 186 4.13 8.56 20.05
CA LEU A 186 5.21 9.50 19.87
C LEU A 186 6.31 9.24 20.92
N PRO A 187 7.56 8.99 20.48
CA PRO A 187 8.66 8.60 21.36
C PRO A 187 9.10 9.74 22.28
N SER A 188 9.87 9.40 23.32
CA SER A 188 10.28 10.34 24.38
C SER A 188 11.06 11.57 23.89
N TRP A 189 11.72 11.48 22.77
CA TRP A 189 12.45 12.60 22.15
C TRP A 189 11.57 13.56 21.34
N HIS A 190 10.30 13.19 21.07
CA HIS A 190 9.36 13.99 20.29
C HIS A 190 8.64 15.01 21.19
N GLY A 191 8.35 16.22 20.67
CA GLY A 191 7.65 17.27 21.45
C GLY A 191 6.26 16.88 21.93
N GLY A 192 5.62 15.91 21.29
CA GLY A 192 4.33 15.32 21.71
C GLY A 192 4.46 13.96 22.39
N ALA A 193 5.59 13.65 23.03
CA ALA A 193 5.89 12.34 23.61
C ALA A 193 4.72 11.70 24.36
N GLY A 194 4.49 10.41 24.12
CA GLY A 194 3.43 9.63 24.78
C GLY A 194 2.05 9.76 24.15
N ASN A 195 1.78 10.77 23.32
CA ASN A 195 0.52 10.88 22.59
C ASN A 195 0.45 9.83 21.46
N PRO A 196 -0.77 9.45 21.03
CA PRO A 196 -0.97 8.59 19.88
C PRO A 196 -0.37 9.19 18.61
N ALA A 197 0.50 8.43 17.93
CA ALA A 197 0.99 8.78 16.62
C ALA A 197 -0.03 8.42 15.53
N PHE A 198 0.14 8.98 14.35
CA PHE A 198 -0.47 8.48 13.13
C PHE A 198 0.36 7.33 12.56
N LEU A 199 -0.33 6.29 12.12
CA LEU A 199 0.19 5.22 11.26
C LEU A 199 -0.40 5.41 9.86
N PHE A 200 0.45 5.53 8.85
CA PHE A 200 0.04 5.55 7.44
C PHE A 200 0.55 4.30 6.74
N VAL A 201 -0.35 3.57 6.11
CA VAL A 201 -0.06 2.33 5.37
C VAL A 201 -0.59 2.46 3.95
N ASP A 202 0.18 2.00 2.98
CA ASP A 202 -0.21 1.94 1.56
C ASP A 202 -0.73 0.55 1.18
N GLU A 203 -0.06 -0.10 0.28
CA GLU A 203 -0.38 -1.38 -0.33
C GLU A 203 0.07 -2.56 0.55
N ILE A 204 -0.80 -3.56 0.74
CA ILE A 204 -0.45 -4.84 1.36
C ILE A 204 -0.18 -5.88 0.26
N ASN A 205 1.07 -6.31 0.15
CA ASN A 205 1.51 -7.27 -0.84
C ASN A 205 1.64 -8.66 -0.23
N LEU A 206 1.14 -9.69 -0.93
CA LEU A 206 1.28 -11.11 -0.61
C LEU A 206 2.13 -11.81 -1.67
N GLN A 207 3.18 -12.51 -1.23
CA GLN A 207 4.12 -13.21 -2.12
C GLN A 207 4.32 -14.67 -1.72
#